data_d7f764ab65b8f63dec8773587cd105ba
#
_entry.id   d7f764ab65b8f63dec8773587cd105ba
#
_cell.length_a   1.000
_cell.length_b   1.000
_cell.length_c   1.000
_cell.angle_alpha   90.00
_cell.angle_beta   90.00
_cell.angle_gamma   90.00
#
_symmetry.space_group_name_H-M   'P 1'
#
loop_
_entity.id
_entity.type
_entity.pdbx_description
1 polymer ?
#
loop_
_entity_poly.entity_id
_entity_poly.type
_entity_poly.pdbx_seq_one_letter_code
_entity_poly.pdbx_strand_id
1 'polypeptide(L)'
;MSDLEKILFLKGKKFLFRVETSSSSSDYAKYEELRNEIWGFPEDNLPGPRNMMCENYLHEGSSLFIAVYAEAMDGSVRQDPEHLAGFSFGFVGVKDKSVAFKSLDNLWFYSQYTGVQPGFQGHGLGIMIKEYQREILRDVFGVDTVTCTYDPLTGVNAYRNVHHFGMEVLEYRAAVYGEYGGLLNRMDVPTDRFFMSWDLRKQAERPAYRLGPLLDAGHQAIQAEYSRLPGKTGTVELEVVKNVNLEMSSEVLLVRIPLDYYLMLRETDVADPAIRRIPIEWRMSTRMAYQGLFAKGYKVIDFQKVDGPRPRNFYVLKRSSE
;
A
#
# COMPACT_ATOMS: atom_id res chain seq x y z
N MET A 1 -7.79 25.58 18.32
CA MET A 1 -7.62 24.37 17.48
C MET A 1 -7.11 24.87 16.15
N SER A 2 -5.79 24.79 15.96
CA SER A 2 -5.13 25.17 14.73
C SER A 2 -5.56 24.21 13.64
N ASP A 3 -5.79 24.74 12.56
CA ASP A 3 -6.17 24.34 11.22
C ASP A 3 -6.06 22.85 10.91
N LEU A 4 -7.18 22.17 11.08
CA LEU A 4 -7.40 20.81 10.56
C LEU A 4 -7.55 20.85 9.02
N GLU A 5 -7.04 21.91 8.40
CA GLU A 5 -7.03 22.12 6.95
C GLU A 5 -5.65 22.61 6.48
N LYS A 6 -5.25 22.14 5.30
CA LYS A 6 -3.97 22.51 4.67
C LYS A 6 -4.11 22.56 3.16
N ILE A 7 -3.66 23.64 2.54
CA ILE A 7 -3.59 23.75 1.09
C ILE A 7 -2.20 23.39 0.61
N LEU A 8 -2.11 22.51 -0.37
CA LEU A 8 -0.87 22.09 -1.02
C LEU A 8 -0.98 22.23 -2.53
N PHE A 9 0.15 22.54 -3.16
CA PHE A 9 0.28 22.58 -4.62
C PHE A 9 1.13 21.40 -5.09
N LEU A 10 0.56 20.54 -5.93
CA LEU A 10 1.20 19.35 -6.44
C LEU A 10 1.11 19.33 -7.96
N LYS A 11 2.26 19.37 -8.63
CA LYS A 11 2.34 19.41 -10.09
C LYS A 11 1.43 20.49 -10.72
N GLY A 12 1.40 21.68 -10.14
CA GLY A 12 0.62 22.82 -10.62
C GLY A 12 -0.88 22.78 -10.30
N LYS A 13 -1.35 21.77 -9.58
CA LYS A 13 -2.74 21.67 -9.08
C LYS A 13 -2.78 21.98 -7.59
N LYS A 14 -3.82 22.68 -7.16
CA LYS A 14 -4.10 23.01 -5.77
C LYS A 14 -5.04 21.97 -5.15
N PHE A 15 -4.71 21.53 -3.94
CA PHE A 15 -5.47 20.56 -3.18
C PHE A 15 -5.70 21.05 -1.76
N LEU A 16 -6.93 20.89 -1.27
CA LEU A 16 -7.25 21.06 0.15
C LEU A 16 -7.20 19.70 0.85
N PHE A 17 -6.38 19.60 1.86
CA PHE A 17 -6.35 18.50 2.82
C PHE A 17 -7.11 18.95 4.06
N ARG A 18 -8.04 18.14 4.55
CA ARG A 18 -8.77 18.44 5.77
C ARG A 18 -9.06 17.18 6.58
N VAL A 19 -9.12 17.34 7.89
CA VAL A 19 -9.69 16.33 8.77
C VAL A 19 -11.21 16.44 8.70
N GLU A 20 -11.89 15.32 8.43
CA GLU A 20 -13.35 15.28 8.46
C GLU A 20 -13.83 15.31 9.91
N THR A 21 -14.73 16.24 10.20
CA THR A 21 -15.28 16.47 11.54
C THR A 21 -16.78 16.29 11.63
N SER A 22 -17.42 15.91 10.52
CA SER A 22 -18.86 15.66 10.49
C SER A 22 -19.22 14.40 11.28
N SER A 23 -20.34 14.44 11.98
CA SER A 23 -20.99 13.29 12.60
C SER A 23 -22.20 12.78 11.81
N SER A 24 -22.44 13.35 10.61
CA SER A 24 -23.55 12.94 9.75
C SER A 24 -23.17 11.83 8.80
N SER A 25 -23.94 10.74 8.77
CA SER A 25 -23.70 9.62 7.87
C SER A 25 -23.77 10.03 6.38
N SER A 26 -24.61 11.02 6.03
CA SER A 26 -24.72 11.53 4.66
C SER A 26 -23.43 12.14 4.14
N ASP A 27 -22.62 12.75 5.01
CA ASP A 27 -21.36 13.38 4.61
C ASP A 27 -20.27 12.35 4.27
N TYR A 28 -20.43 11.10 4.74
CA TYR A 28 -19.51 10.00 4.47
C TYR A 28 -19.86 9.17 3.22
N ALA A 29 -21.05 9.31 2.65
CA ALA A 29 -21.47 8.56 1.46
C ALA A 29 -20.50 8.74 0.28
N LYS A 30 -20.01 9.96 0.04
CA LYS A 30 -19.01 10.27 -1.01
C LYS A 30 -17.69 9.51 -0.84
N TYR A 31 -17.30 9.20 0.39
CA TYR A 31 -16.08 8.45 0.66
C TYR A 31 -16.25 6.96 0.39
N GLU A 32 -17.44 6.42 0.67
CA GLU A 32 -17.79 5.04 0.31
C GLU A 32 -17.84 4.86 -1.21
N GLU A 33 -18.42 5.83 -1.93
CA GLU A 33 -18.44 5.84 -3.39
C GLU A 33 -17.04 5.85 -3.97
N LEU A 34 -16.16 6.75 -3.49
CA LEU A 34 -14.77 6.79 -3.93
C LEU A 34 -14.00 5.52 -3.55
N ARG A 35 -14.24 4.95 -2.37
CA ARG A 35 -13.66 3.66 -1.98
C ARG A 35 -14.06 2.58 -2.99
N ASN A 36 -15.33 2.49 -3.34
CA ASN A 36 -15.83 1.50 -4.29
C ASN A 36 -15.24 1.71 -5.69
N GLU A 37 -15.07 2.95 -6.13
CA GLU A 37 -14.38 3.28 -7.38
C GLU A 37 -12.92 2.79 -7.38
N ILE A 38 -12.19 3.01 -6.29
CA ILE A 38 -10.76 2.68 -6.20
C ILE A 38 -10.53 1.17 -6.05
N TRP A 39 -11.29 0.51 -5.18
CA TRP A 39 -11.10 -0.91 -4.88
C TRP A 39 -11.99 -1.85 -5.70
N GLY A 40 -13.02 -1.32 -6.35
CA GLY A 40 -13.91 -2.08 -7.22
C GLY A 40 -14.61 -3.22 -6.49
N PHE A 41 -15.48 -2.88 -5.54
CA PHE A 41 -16.37 -3.84 -4.89
C PHE A 41 -17.75 -3.86 -5.57
N PRO A 42 -17.86 -4.38 -6.81
CA PRO A 42 -19.13 -4.30 -7.55
C PRO A 42 -20.24 -5.16 -6.94
N GLU A 43 -19.86 -6.07 -6.01
CA GLU A 43 -20.78 -7.04 -5.42
C GLU A 43 -21.09 -6.79 -3.93
N ASP A 44 -20.71 -5.65 -3.37
CA ASP A 44 -21.27 -5.21 -2.10
C ASP A 44 -22.74 -4.80 -2.29
N ASN A 45 -23.51 -5.73 -2.88
CA ASN A 45 -24.95 -5.68 -3.02
C ASN A 45 -25.67 -5.84 -1.67
N LEU A 46 -25.10 -5.28 -0.61
CA LEU A 46 -25.79 -5.19 0.65
C LEU A 46 -26.87 -4.12 0.50
N PRO A 47 -28.14 -4.47 0.78
CA PRO A 47 -29.23 -3.52 0.66
C PRO A 47 -29.02 -2.35 1.62
N GLY A 48 -28.78 -1.20 1.06
CA GLY A 48 -28.48 0.05 1.75
C GLY A 48 -26.97 0.36 1.81
N PRO A 49 -26.62 1.65 1.81
CA PRO A 49 -25.24 2.07 1.96
C PRO A 49 -24.78 1.66 3.36
N ARG A 50 -23.99 0.59 3.47
CA ARG A 50 -23.17 0.38 4.67
C ARG A 50 -22.15 1.50 4.68
N ASN A 51 -22.43 2.51 5.44
CA ASN A 51 -21.47 3.53 5.74
C ASN A 51 -20.52 3.01 6.81
N MET A 52 -19.74 1.97 6.47
CA MET A 52 -18.76 1.36 7.37
C MET A 52 -17.75 2.39 7.89
N MET A 53 -17.46 3.41 7.10
CA MET A 53 -16.59 4.49 7.55
C MET A 53 -17.27 5.37 8.58
N CYS A 54 -18.56 5.68 8.42
CA CYS A 54 -19.32 6.41 9.42
C CYS A 54 -19.46 5.61 10.73
N GLU A 55 -19.78 4.31 10.65
CA GLU A 55 -19.86 3.46 11.83
C GLU A 55 -18.55 3.47 12.62
N ASN A 56 -17.40 3.44 11.93
CA ASN A 56 -16.10 3.50 12.58
C ASN A 56 -15.74 4.91 13.08
N TYR A 57 -16.24 5.96 12.44
CA TYR A 57 -15.98 7.35 12.82
C TYR A 57 -16.81 7.80 14.02
N LEU A 58 -17.96 7.21 14.27
CA LEU A 58 -18.76 7.45 15.49
C LEU A 58 -18.00 7.11 16.78
N HIS A 59 -16.85 6.46 16.70
CA HIS A 59 -15.90 6.35 17.80
C HIS A 59 -15.06 7.63 17.91
N GLU A 60 -15.73 8.74 18.29
CA GLU A 60 -15.10 10.05 18.46
C GLU A 60 -13.80 9.95 19.28
N GLY A 61 -12.75 10.59 18.75
CA GLY A 61 -11.43 10.64 19.39
C GLY A 61 -10.52 9.43 19.15
N SER A 62 -11.01 8.33 18.59
CA SER A 62 -10.18 7.15 18.27
C SER A 62 -9.89 6.99 16.78
N SER A 63 -10.63 7.64 15.91
CA SER A 63 -10.45 7.58 14.46
C SER A 63 -9.93 8.91 13.90
N LEU A 64 -9.25 8.81 12.77
CA LEU A 64 -8.83 9.94 11.96
C LEU A 64 -9.26 9.71 10.51
N PHE A 65 -10.07 10.62 10.00
CA PHE A 65 -10.47 10.66 8.61
C PHE A 65 -9.88 11.91 7.94
N ILE A 66 -9.16 11.74 6.85
CA ILE A 66 -8.58 12.81 6.04
C ILE A 66 -9.21 12.78 4.68
N ALA A 67 -9.77 13.91 4.24
CA ALA A 67 -10.28 14.12 2.89
C ALA A 67 -9.35 15.06 2.11
N VAL A 68 -9.24 14.84 0.82
CA VAL A 68 -8.45 15.66 -0.10
C VAL A 68 -9.32 16.09 -1.26
N TYR A 69 -9.50 17.39 -1.44
CA TYR A 69 -10.28 17.98 -2.52
C TYR A 69 -9.37 18.71 -3.49
N ALA A 70 -9.62 18.47 -4.78
CA ALA A 70 -8.95 19.19 -5.85
C ALA A 70 -9.60 20.55 -6.12
N GLU A 71 -8.82 21.48 -6.65
CA GLU A 71 -9.29 22.76 -7.13
C GLU A 71 -10.25 22.60 -8.33
N ALA A 72 -11.35 23.32 -8.32
CA ALA A 72 -12.27 23.45 -9.44
C ALA A 72 -11.68 24.34 -10.56
N MET A 73 -12.30 24.34 -11.74
CA MET A 73 -11.84 25.13 -12.89
C MET A 73 -11.85 26.64 -12.65
N ASP A 74 -12.67 27.11 -11.71
CA ASP A 74 -12.74 28.53 -11.30
C ASP A 74 -11.71 28.94 -10.23
N GLY A 75 -10.80 28.02 -9.87
CA GLY A 75 -9.78 28.23 -8.82
C GLY A 75 -10.28 28.08 -7.40
N SER A 76 -11.58 27.86 -7.20
CA SER A 76 -12.13 27.56 -5.87
C SER A 76 -11.83 26.13 -5.44
N VAL A 77 -11.80 25.86 -4.14
CA VAL A 77 -11.77 24.50 -3.62
C VAL A 77 -13.14 24.19 -3.04
N ARG A 78 -13.81 23.21 -3.63
CA ARG A 78 -15.13 22.76 -3.22
C ARG A 78 -15.02 21.43 -2.50
N GLN A 79 -15.86 21.23 -1.48
CA GLN A 79 -15.86 20.02 -0.65
C GLN A 79 -16.99 19.07 -1.01
N ASP A 80 -17.29 18.98 -2.30
CA ASP A 80 -18.31 18.09 -2.87
C ASP A 80 -17.69 16.81 -3.42
N PRO A 81 -18.50 15.79 -3.75
CA PRO A 81 -18.02 14.51 -4.27
C PRO A 81 -17.22 14.62 -5.57
N GLU A 82 -17.58 15.57 -6.45
CA GLU A 82 -16.96 15.75 -7.77
C GLU A 82 -15.48 16.20 -7.65
N HIS A 83 -15.14 16.92 -6.58
CA HIS A 83 -13.80 17.42 -6.32
C HIS A 83 -13.00 16.54 -5.35
N LEU A 84 -13.58 15.45 -4.86
CA LEU A 84 -12.89 14.53 -3.94
C LEU A 84 -11.80 13.75 -4.67
N ALA A 85 -10.53 14.14 -4.46
CA ALA A 85 -9.36 13.56 -5.11
C ALA A 85 -8.78 12.35 -4.37
N GLY A 86 -9.07 12.21 -3.07
CA GLY A 86 -8.59 11.09 -2.27
C GLY A 86 -8.97 11.20 -0.80
N PHE A 87 -8.68 10.13 -0.06
CA PHE A 87 -8.93 10.09 1.37
C PHE A 87 -7.97 9.14 2.10
N SER A 88 -7.92 9.27 3.42
CA SER A 88 -7.30 8.30 4.32
C SER A 88 -8.16 8.12 5.55
N PHE A 89 -8.22 6.90 6.05
CA PHE A 89 -8.95 6.54 7.26
C PHE A 89 -8.15 5.56 8.10
N GLY A 90 -8.27 5.70 9.42
CA GLY A 90 -7.70 4.79 10.39
C GLY A 90 -8.16 5.09 11.80
N PHE A 91 -7.66 4.30 12.75
CA PHE A 91 -8.07 4.40 14.15
C PHE A 91 -6.93 4.04 15.10
N VAL A 92 -7.01 4.56 16.32
CA VAL A 92 -6.05 4.28 17.39
C VAL A 92 -6.33 2.90 17.98
N GLY A 93 -5.26 2.14 18.22
CA GLY A 93 -5.27 0.86 18.90
C GLY A 93 -4.12 0.74 19.88
N VAL A 94 -3.95 -0.42 20.49
CA VAL A 94 -2.88 -0.70 21.45
C VAL A 94 -1.91 -1.75 20.89
N LYS A 95 -0.62 -1.56 21.16
CA LYS A 95 0.46 -2.50 20.77
C LYS A 95 0.36 -3.80 21.59
N ASP A 96 0.21 -3.66 22.89
CA ASP A 96 0.09 -4.76 23.85
C ASP A 96 -1.25 -4.66 24.59
N LYS A 97 -2.09 -5.67 24.43
CA LYS A 97 -3.42 -5.75 25.06
C LYS A 97 -3.36 -5.87 26.58
N SER A 98 -2.27 -6.41 27.15
CA SER A 98 -2.08 -6.53 28.59
C SER A 98 -1.82 -5.17 29.25
N VAL A 99 -1.14 -4.27 28.55
CA VAL A 99 -0.93 -2.87 28.94
C VAL A 99 -2.18 -2.03 28.67
N ALA A 100 -2.93 -2.36 27.63
CA ALA A 100 -4.13 -1.64 27.17
C ALA A 100 -3.89 -0.13 27.01
N PHE A 101 -4.83 0.72 27.39
CA PHE A 101 -4.73 2.19 27.30
C PHE A 101 -4.06 2.85 28.52
N LYS A 102 -3.36 2.07 29.37
CA LYS A 102 -2.70 2.59 30.57
C LYS A 102 -1.42 3.38 30.31
N SER A 103 -0.86 3.29 29.10
CA SER A 103 0.34 4.01 28.68
C SER A 103 0.18 4.58 27.28
N LEU A 104 0.54 5.85 27.07
CA LEU A 104 0.55 6.48 25.75
C LEU A 104 1.57 5.82 24.80
N ASP A 105 2.69 5.32 25.33
CA ASP A 105 3.70 4.61 24.54
C ASP A 105 3.19 3.27 23.98
N ASN A 106 2.09 2.76 24.54
CA ASN A 106 1.42 1.56 24.07
C ASN A 106 0.43 1.84 22.93
N LEU A 107 0.23 3.08 22.54
CA LEU A 107 -0.66 3.43 21.44
C LEU A 107 0.05 3.28 20.09
N TRP A 108 -0.72 2.88 19.11
CA TRP A 108 -0.40 3.00 17.71
C TRP A 108 -1.64 3.43 16.93
N PHE A 109 -1.42 3.91 15.70
CA PHE A 109 -2.51 4.20 14.78
C PHE A 109 -2.52 3.16 13.67
N TYR A 110 -3.63 2.48 13.46
CA TYR A 110 -3.81 1.58 12.32
C TYR A 110 -4.38 2.35 11.12
N SER A 111 -3.53 2.62 10.13
CA SER A 111 -3.94 3.27 8.88
C SER A 111 -4.54 2.23 7.95
N GLN A 112 -5.88 2.16 7.93
CA GLN A 112 -6.64 1.13 7.24
C GLN A 112 -6.75 1.39 5.74
N TYR A 113 -7.18 2.59 5.36
CA TYR A 113 -7.36 2.99 3.97
C TYR A 113 -6.54 4.23 3.64
N THR A 114 -5.97 4.25 2.44
CA THR A 114 -5.43 5.45 1.78
C THR A 114 -5.69 5.27 0.30
N GLY A 115 -6.59 6.06 -0.24
CA GLY A 115 -7.03 5.99 -1.63
C GLY A 115 -6.86 7.32 -2.35
N VAL A 116 -6.52 7.24 -3.63
CA VAL A 116 -6.45 8.39 -4.55
C VAL A 116 -7.28 8.04 -5.78
N GLN A 117 -8.24 8.91 -6.10
CA GLN A 117 -9.07 8.77 -7.28
C GLN A 117 -8.21 8.58 -8.54
N PRO A 118 -8.57 7.67 -9.47
CA PRO A 118 -7.75 7.35 -10.64
C PRO A 118 -7.28 8.57 -11.44
N GLY A 119 -8.13 9.57 -11.65
CA GLY A 119 -7.80 10.80 -12.37
C GLY A 119 -6.74 11.69 -11.70
N PHE A 120 -6.45 11.47 -10.42
CA PHE A 120 -5.46 12.23 -9.64
C PHE A 120 -4.22 11.39 -9.26
N GLN A 121 -4.13 10.15 -9.71
CA GLN A 121 -2.95 9.33 -9.49
C GLN A 121 -1.72 9.91 -10.22
N GLY A 122 -0.52 9.55 -9.76
CA GLY A 122 0.72 10.08 -10.34
C GLY A 122 1.09 11.51 -9.94
N HIS A 123 0.26 12.22 -9.16
CA HIS A 123 0.52 13.58 -8.66
C HIS A 123 1.25 13.62 -7.31
N GLY A 124 1.55 12.48 -6.71
CA GLY A 124 2.17 12.42 -5.37
C GLY A 124 1.19 12.48 -4.20
N LEU A 125 -0.15 12.53 -4.46
CA LEU A 125 -1.16 12.67 -3.41
C LEU A 125 -1.05 11.58 -2.34
N GLY A 126 -0.80 10.33 -2.71
CA GLY A 126 -0.67 9.23 -1.75
C GLY A 126 0.46 9.41 -0.74
N ILE A 127 1.55 10.12 -1.12
CA ILE A 127 2.63 10.51 -0.22
C ILE A 127 2.15 11.66 0.67
N MET A 128 1.57 12.71 0.09
CA MET A 128 1.15 13.90 0.83
C MET A 128 0.01 13.63 1.82
N ILE A 129 -0.90 12.69 1.51
CA ILE A 129 -1.92 12.21 2.45
C ILE A 129 -1.25 11.60 3.70
N LYS A 130 -0.21 10.78 3.49
CA LYS A 130 0.52 10.16 4.59
C LYS A 130 1.34 11.17 5.40
N GLU A 131 1.96 12.16 4.76
CA GLU A 131 2.65 13.24 5.48
C GLU A 131 1.66 14.06 6.31
N TYR A 132 0.52 14.42 5.76
CA TYR A 132 -0.51 15.12 6.51
C TYR A 132 -1.08 14.25 7.66
N GLN A 133 -1.28 12.94 7.44
CA GLN A 133 -1.63 12.01 8.50
C GLN A 133 -0.57 12.00 9.62
N ARG A 134 0.73 12.03 9.27
CA ARG A 134 1.83 12.11 10.23
C ARG A 134 1.76 13.38 11.07
N GLU A 135 1.54 14.54 10.45
CA GLU A 135 1.39 15.82 11.14
C GLU A 135 0.25 15.74 12.17
N ILE A 136 -0.95 15.34 11.75
CA ILE A 136 -2.12 15.28 12.65
C ILE A 136 -1.93 14.25 13.77
N LEU A 137 -1.39 13.08 13.48
CA LEU A 137 -1.17 12.05 14.50
C LEU A 137 -0.18 12.49 15.57
N ARG A 138 0.89 13.19 15.20
CA ARG A 138 1.88 13.69 16.15
C ARG A 138 1.39 14.91 16.92
N ASP A 139 0.85 15.90 16.22
CA ASP A 139 0.60 17.22 16.77
C ASP A 139 -0.76 17.31 17.48
N VAL A 140 -1.73 16.49 17.09
CA VAL A 140 -3.09 16.49 17.67
C VAL A 140 -3.36 15.25 18.52
N PHE A 141 -3.03 14.04 18.01
CA PHE A 141 -3.31 12.78 18.71
C PHE A 141 -2.21 12.37 19.70
N GLY A 142 -0.99 12.87 19.56
CA GLY A 142 0.14 12.47 20.38
C GLY A 142 0.57 11.00 20.14
N VAL A 143 0.33 10.47 18.92
CA VAL A 143 0.67 9.09 18.56
C VAL A 143 1.86 9.09 17.61
N ASP A 144 2.93 8.38 17.99
CA ASP A 144 4.20 8.34 17.26
C ASP A 144 4.39 7.12 16.36
N THR A 145 3.46 6.16 16.39
CA THR A 145 3.59 4.90 15.64
C THR A 145 2.36 4.65 14.79
N VAL A 146 2.57 4.48 13.48
CA VAL A 146 1.53 4.04 12.54
C VAL A 146 1.80 2.59 12.14
N THR A 147 0.75 1.79 12.09
CA THR A 147 0.78 0.46 11.47
C THR A 147 -0.16 0.42 10.28
N CYS A 148 0.15 -0.41 9.32
CA CYS A 148 -0.71 -0.68 8.17
C CYS A 148 -0.39 -2.03 7.54
N THR A 149 -1.21 -2.46 6.60
CA THR A 149 -0.91 -3.59 5.74
C THR A 149 -0.96 -3.18 4.27
N TYR A 150 -0.16 -3.82 3.43
CA TYR A 150 -0.29 -3.69 1.98
C TYR A 150 0.17 -4.96 1.27
N ASP A 151 -0.24 -5.12 0.02
CA ASP A 151 0.14 -6.24 -0.82
C ASP A 151 1.60 -6.11 -1.29
N PRO A 152 2.52 -7.01 -0.87
CA PRO A 152 3.93 -6.93 -1.21
C PRO A 152 4.24 -7.02 -2.71
N LEU A 153 3.30 -7.44 -3.55
CA LEU A 153 3.49 -7.45 -5.00
C LEU A 153 3.22 -6.10 -5.66
N THR A 154 2.77 -5.08 -4.91
CA THR A 154 2.43 -3.76 -5.46
C THR A 154 3.59 -2.78 -5.36
N GLY A 155 4.29 -2.54 -6.48
CA GLY A 155 5.47 -1.67 -6.54
C GLY A 155 5.22 -0.22 -6.11
N VAL A 156 4.03 0.34 -6.37
CA VAL A 156 3.66 1.71 -5.94
C VAL A 156 3.62 1.80 -4.42
N ASN A 157 3.00 0.83 -3.74
CA ASN A 157 2.93 0.80 -2.29
C ASN A 157 4.29 0.49 -1.66
N ALA A 158 5.05 -0.42 -2.26
CA ALA A 158 6.41 -0.73 -1.83
C ALA A 158 7.32 0.51 -1.88
N TYR A 159 7.31 1.24 -2.99
CA TYR A 159 8.07 2.48 -3.12
C TYR A 159 7.66 3.51 -2.06
N ARG A 160 6.35 3.75 -1.90
CA ARG A 160 5.86 4.72 -0.93
C ARG A 160 6.21 4.33 0.51
N ASN A 161 5.89 3.10 0.91
CA ASN A 161 5.96 2.70 2.31
C ASN A 161 7.41 2.35 2.73
N VAL A 162 8.12 1.56 1.92
CA VAL A 162 9.48 1.09 2.26
C VAL A 162 10.51 2.13 1.85
N HIS A 163 10.54 2.53 0.57
CA HIS A 163 11.59 3.42 0.08
C HIS A 163 11.41 4.86 0.56
N HIS A 164 10.20 5.43 0.42
CA HIS A 164 9.97 6.84 0.71
C HIS A 164 9.85 7.11 2.22
N PHE A 165 9.04 6.32 2.93
CA PHE A 165 8.79 6.54 4.37
C PHE A 165 9.71 5.73 5.29
N GLY A 166 10.46 4.76 4.77
CA GLY A 166 11.33 3.89 5.60
C GLY A 166 10.53 3.07 6.61
N MET A 167 9.31 2.68 6.26
CA MET A 167 8.50 1.82 7.13
C MET A 167 9.16 0.44 7.28
N GLU A 168 9.20 -0.07 8.48
CA GLU A 168 9.71 -1.40 8.78
C GLU A 168 8.67 -2.47 8.46
N VAL A 169 9.09 -3.55 7.79
CA VAL A 169 8.29 -4.76 7.62
C VAL A 169 8.43 -5.61 8.88
N LEU A 170 7.37 -5.69 9.68
CA LEU A 170 7.36 -6.49 10.91
C LEU A 170 7.09 -7.96 10.62
N GLU A 171 6.18 -8.26 9.69
CA GLU A 171 5.69 -9.61 9.45
C GLU A 171 5.16 -9.77 8.02
N TYR A 172 5.32 -10.99 7.47
CA TYR A 172 4.61 -11.44 6.28
C TYR A 172 3.42 -12.30 6.68
N ARG A 173 2.22 -11.85 6.36
CA ARG A 173 0.96 -12.53 6.69
C ARG A 173 0.34 -13.14 5.44
N ALA A 174 0.13 -14.45 5.45
CA ALA A 174 -0.47 -15.17 4.35
C ALA A 174 -2.00 -15.12 4.42
N ALA A 175 -2.66 -14.89 3.29
CA ALA A 175 -4.13 -14.98 3.09
C ALA A 175 -4.97 -14.23 4.14
N VAL A 176 -4.55 -13.03 4.52
CA VAL A 176 -5.12 -12.26 5.65
C VAL A 176 -6.62 -12.00 5.52
N TYR A 177 -7.10 -11.74 4.30
CA TYR A 177 -8.48 -11.36 4.04
C TYR A 177 -9.32 -12.47 3.39
N GLY A 178 -8.78 -13.72 3.35
CA GLY A 178 -9.47 -14.84 2.72
C GLY A 178 -9.68 -14.64 1.22
N GLU A 179 -10.81 -15.13 0.71
CA GLU A 179 -11.23 -14.93 -0.66
C GLU A 179 -11.86 -13.55 -0.83
N TYR A 180 -11.20 -12.73 -1.63
CA TYR A 180 -11.58 -11.35 -1.82
C TYR A 180 -11.29 -10.93 -3.27
N GLY A 181 -12.30 -10.50 -3.99
CA GLY A 181 -12.24 -10.03 -5.36
C GLY A 181 -12.47 -8.53 -5.49
N GLY A 182 -12.03 -7.93 -6.58
CA GLY A 182 -12.20 -6.52 -6.91
C GLY A 182 -11.18 -6.06 -7.94
N LEU A 183 -11.08 -4.77 -8.20
CA LEU A 183 -10.09 -4.22 -9.15
C LEU A 183 -8.64 -4.44 -8.70
N LEU A 184 -8.41 -4.52 -7.40
CA LEU A 184 -7.08 -4.64 -6.80
C LEU A 184 -6.73 -6.05 -6.34
N ASN A 185 -7.63 -7.01 -6.51
CA ASN A 185 -7.40 -8.41 -6.20
C ASN A 185 -8.33 -9.30 -7.00
N ARG A 186 -7.95 -10.56 -7.19
CA ARG A 186 -8.75 -11.59 -7.84
C ARG A 186 -9.04 -12.72 -6.85
N MET A 187 -10.28 -13.23 -6.80
CA MET A 187 -10.73 -14.19 -5.78
C MET A 187 -9.88 -15.45 -5.67
N ASP A 188 -9.34 -15.91 -6.81
CA ASP A 188 -8.48 -17.10 -6.86
C ASP A 188 -7.01 -16.83 -6.48
N VAL A 189 -6.67 -15.58 -6.11
CA VAL A 189 -5.31 -15.18 -5.71
C VAL A 189 -5.29 -14.87 -4.21
N PRO A 190 -4.47 -15.56 -3.41
CA PRO A 190 -4.40 -15.33 -1.96
C PRO A 190 -4.01 -13.89 -1.60
N THR A 191 -4.61 -13.37 -0.53
CA THR A 191 -4.47 -11.98 -0.07
C THR A 191 -3.33 -11.79 0.93
N ASP A 192 -2.10 -12.09 0.55
CA ASP A 192 -0.94 -11.92 1.43
C ASP A 192 -0.62 -10.44 1.65
N ARG A 193 -0.12 -10.12 2.83
CA ARG A 193 0.20 -8.75 3.23
C ARG A 193 1.53 -8.66 3.98
N PHE A 194 2.27 -7.57 3.77
CA PHE A 194 3.20 -7.09 4.76
C PHE A 194 2.44 -6.36 5.86
N PHE A 195 2.74 -6.67 7.10
CA PHE A 195 2.37 -5.86 8.25
C PHE A 195 3.54 -4.92 8.57
N MET A 196 3.25 -3.62 8.58
CA MET A 196 4.25 -2.56 8.62
C MET A 196 4.16 -1.75 9.89
N SER A 197 5.29 -1.18 10.30
CA SER A 197 5.37 -0.14 11.32
C SER A 197 6.11 1.09 10.80
N TRP A 198 5.60 2.27 11.12
CA TRP A 198 6.21 3.55 10.82
C TRP A 198 6.39 4.35 12.10
N ASP A 199 7.63 4.59 12.51
CA ASP A 199 7.95 5.53 13.58
C ASP A 199 7.91 6.95 13.00
N LEU A 200 6.91 7.73 13.38
CA LEU A 200 6.65 9.06 12.85
C LEU A 200 7.71 10.10 13.24
N ARG A 201 8.56 9.79 14.23
CA ARG A 201 9.67 10.68 14.68
C ARG A 201 10.90 10.53 13.80
N LYS A 202 11.04 9.39 13.11
CA LYS A 202 12.21 9.10 12.30
C LYS A 202 12.05 9.61 10.88
N GLN A 203 13.16 10.04 10.31
CA GLN A 203 13.27 10.20 8.86
C GLN A 203 13.72 8.89 8.24
N ALA A 204 13.31 8.65 6.98
CA ALA A 204 13.74 7.46 6.26
C ALA A 204 15.25 7.49 6.05
N GLU A 205 15.95 6.51 6.60
CA GLU A 205 17.34 6.22 6.24
C GLU A 205 17.34 5.43 4.94
N ARG A 206 18.03 5.95 3.93
CA ARG A 206 18.12 5.31 2.62
C ARG A 206 19.52 4.72 2.44
N PRO A 207 19.68 3.41 2.69
CA PRO A 207 20.95 2.78 2.41
C PRO A 207 21.25 2.84 0.90
N ALA A 208 22.41 3.34 0.53
CA ALA A 208 22.84 3.50 -0.86
C ALA A 208 23.28 2.16 -1.46
N TYR A 209 22.38 1.20 -1.62
CA TYR A 209 22.68 -0.04 -2.32
C TYR A 209 22.68 0.16 -3.83
N ARG A 210 23.77 -0.21 -4.47
CA ARG A 210 23.85 -0.29 -5.93
C ARG A 210 23.36 -1.67 -6.37
N LEU A 211 22.21 -1.71 -7.05
CA LEU A 211 21.62 -2.99 -7.48
C LEU A 211 22.45 -3.70 -8.56
N GLY A 212 23.15 -2.96 -9.44
CA GLY A 212 23.93 -3.56 -10.52
C GLY A 212 24.87 -4.68 -10.05
N PRO A 213 25.81 -4.44 -9.15
CA PRO A 213 26.70 -5.48 -8.63
C PRO A 213 25.98 -6.67 -7.98
N LEU A 214 24.85 -6.44 -7.30
CA LEU A 214 24.06 -7.53 -6.69
C LEU A 214 23.36 -8.39 -7.77
N LEU A 215 22.91 -7.77 -8.84
CA LEU A 215 22.27 -8.45 -9.97
C LEU A 215 23.32 -9.27 -10.75
N ASP A 216 24.49 -8.70 -11.00
CA ASP A 216 25.59 -9.37 -11.71
C ASP A 216 26.13 -10.57 -10.90
N ALA A 217 26.13 -10.47 -9.58
CA ALA A 217 26.50 -11.57 -8.68
C ALA A 217 25.38 -12.61 -8.48
N GLY A 218 24.22 -12.43 -9.10
CA GLY A 218 23.12 -13.39 -9.01
C GLY A 218 22.37 -13.38 -7.67
N HIS A 219 22.45 -12.31 -6.88
CA HIS A 219 21.83 -12.21 -5.54
C HIS A 219 20.31 -12.03 -5.57
N GLN A 220 19.62 -12.66 -6.51
CA GLN A 220 18.17 -12.60 -6.69
C GLN A 220 17.50 -13.89 -6.20
N ALA A 221 16.65 -13.78 -5.17
CA ALA A 221 15.87 -14.91 -4.67
C ALA A 221 14.79 -15.38 -5.66
N ILE A 222 14.24 -14.46 -6.46
CA ILE A 222 13.25 -14.76 -7.50
C ILE A 222 13.79 -14.32 -8.84
N GLN A 223 13.90 -15.27 -9.77
CA GLN A 223 14.23 -15.01 -11.17
C GLN A 223 12.95 -15.04 -12.00
N ALA A 224 12.78 -14.05 -12.88
CA ALA A 224 11.64 -13.96 -13.78
C ALA A 224 12.07 -13.42 -15.13
N GLU A 225 11.31 -13.77 -16.17
CA GLU A 225 11.51 -13.26 -17.52
C GLU A 225 10.24 -12.65 -18.07
N TYR A 226 10.38 -11.77 -19.06
CA TYR A 226 9.25 -11.22 -19.80
C TYR A 226 8.76 -12.23 -20.84
N SER A 227 7.44 -12.43 -20.88
CA SER A 227 6.77 -13.33 -21.83
C SER A 227 5.60 -12.60 -22.50
N ARG A 228 5.46 -12.76 -23.80
CA ARG A 228 4.30 -12.25 -24.55
C ARG A 228 3.19 -13.29 -24.52
N LEU A 229 2.04 -12.89 -24.01
CA LEU A 229 0.91 -13.78 -23.72
C LEU A 229 -0.40 -13.18 -24.27
N PRO A 230 -1.37 -14.01 -24.64
CA PRO A 230 -2.72 -13.56 -24.95
C PRO A 230 -3.41 -13.15 -23.64
N GLY A 231 -3.52 -11.86 -23.41
CA GLY A 231 -4.23 -11.29 -22.25
C GLY A 231 -5.69 -11.01 -22.55
N LYS A 232 -6.41 -10.51 -21.56
CA LYS A 232 -7.84 -10.16 -21.63
C LYS A 232 -8.15 -9.09 -22.69
N THR A 233 -7.25 -8.13 -22.85
CA THR A 233 -7.44 -7.00 -23.79
C THR A 233 -6.61 -7.15 -25.08
N GLY A 234 -5.88 -8.24 -25.26
CA GLY A 234 -5.01 -8.50 -26.41
C GLY A 234 -3.67 -9.09 -26.00
N THR A 235 -2.67 -8.99 -26.87
CA THR A 235 -1.31 -9.46 -26.53
C THR A 235 -0.67 -8.53 -25.52
N VAL A 236 -0.25 -9.08 -24.38
CA VAL A 236 0.42 -8.35 -23.31
C VAL A 236 1.79 -8.95 -23.02
N GLU A 237 2.77 -8.13 -22.64
CA GLU A 237 4.07 -8.60 -22.15
C GLU A 237 4.05 -8.55 -20.60
N LEU A 238 4.15 -9.72 -19.97
CA LEU A 238 4.15 -9.87 -18.52
C LEU A 238 5.40 -10.60 -18.04
N GLU A 239 5.75 -10.36 -16.77
CA GLU A 239 6.83 -11.08 -16.11
C GLU A 239 6.31 -12.42 -15.55
N VAL A 240 7.01 -13.50 -15.86
CA VAL A 240 6.69 -14.87 -15.41
C VAL A 240 7.83 -15.39 -14.55
N VAL A 241 7.51 -15.97 -13.40
CA VAL A 241 8.51 -16.58 -12.50
C VAL A 241 9.16 -17.78 -13.20
N LYS A 242 10.48 -17.86 -13.12
CA LYS A 242 11.28 -18.99 -13.64
C LYS A 242 11.85 -19.86 -12.55
N ASN A 243 12.35 -19.22 -11.50
CA ASN A 243 13.01 -19.94 -10.43
C ASN A 243 12.95 -19.16 -9.12
N VAL A 244 12.91 -19.88 -8.01
CA VAL A 244 13.08 -19.34 -6.65
C VAL A 244 14.27 -20.05 -6.02
N ASN A 245 15.29 -19.26 -5.65
CA ASN A 245 16.50 -19.77 -5.00
C ASN A 245 16.59 -19.20 -3.57
N LEU A 246 16.46 -20.05 -2.58
CA LEU A 246 16.58 -19.72 -1.15
C LEU A 246 17.86 -20.20 -0.50
N GLU A 247 18.73 -20.89 -1.26
CA GLU A 247 20.00 -21.43 -0.74
C GLU A 247 21.11 -20.38 -0.65
N MET A 248 20.82 -19.16 -1.10
CA MET A 248 21.76 -18.06 -1.03
C MET A 248 22.03 -17.64 0.43
N SER A 249 23.29 -17.28 0.72
CA SER A 249 23.74 -16.87 2.04
C SER A 249 24.39 -15.47 2.07
N SER A 250 24.30 -14.73 0.98
CA SER A 250 24.85 -13.36 0.87
C SER A 250 24.24 -12.43 1.92
N GLU A 251 25.02 -11.45 2.40
CA GLU A 251 24.54 -10.48 3.39
C GLU A 251 23.32 -9.70 2.89
N VAL A 252 23.31 -9.36 1.59
CA VAL A 252 22.22 -8.63 0.94
C VAL A 252 21.66 -9.46 -0.21
N LEU A 253 20.34 -9.58 -0.25
CA LEU A 253 19.58 -10.29 -1.28
C LEU A 253 18.49 -9.41 -1.87
N LEU A 254 18.11 -9.73 -3.09
CA LEU A 254 17.06 -9.06 -3.84
C LEU A 254 15.86 -10.00 -4.02
N VAL A 255 14.67 -9.52 -3.70
CA VAL A 255 13.42 -10.21 -4.02
C VAL A 255 12.70 -9.43 -5.10
N ARG A 256 12.64 -10.00 -6.31
CA ARG A 256 11.92 -9.42 -7.44
C ARG A 256 10.42 -9.52 -7.25
N ILE A 257 9.69 -8.47 -7.66
CA ILE A 257 8.22 -8.49 -7.79
C ILE A 257 7.82 -7.99 -9.18
N PRO A 258 6.58 -8.25 -9.64
CA PRO A 258 6.09 -7.76 -10.92
C PRO A 258 6.20 -6.24 -11.03
N LEU A 259 6.44 -5.76 -12.24
CA LEU A 259 6.47 -4.32 -12.52
C LEU A 259 5.10 -3.67 -12.25
N ASP A 260 4.04 -4.28 -12.75
CA ASP A 260 2.66 -3.88 -12.54
C ASP A 260 1.77 -5.09 -12.22
N TYR A 261 1.54 -5.30 -10.92
CA TYR A 261 0.76 -6.43 -10.47
C TYR A 261 -0.74 -6.30 -10.77
N TYR A 262 -1.27 -5.08 -10.78
CA TYR A 262 -2.68 -4.87 -11.10
C TYR A 262 -2.97 -5.09 -12.58
N LEU A 263 -2.07 -4.66 -13.46
CA LEU A 263 -2.13 -5.03 -14.87
C LEU A 263 -2.10 -6.55 -15.05
N MET A 264 -1.18 -7.22 -14.34
CA MET A 264 -1.08 -8.68 -14.39
C MET A 264 -2.38 -9.36 -13.96
N LEU A 265 -2.98 -8.96 -12.84
CA LEU A 265 -4.26 -9.51 -12.36
C LEU A 265 -5.36 -9.38 -13.41
N ARG A 266 -5.47 -8.19 -14.03
CA ARG A 266 -6.49 -7.89 -15.03
C ARG A 266 -6.29 -8.66 -16.32
N GLU A 267 -5.08 -8.64 -16.86
CA GLU A 267 -4.79 -9.25 -18.16
C GLU A 267 -4.77 -10.80 -18.13
N THR A 268 -4.46 -11.37 -16.96
CA THR A 268 -4.47 -12.83 -16.79
C THR A 268 -5.83 -13.40 -16.35
N ASP A 269 -6.87 -12.59 -16.25
CA ASP A 269 -8.24 -13.04 -15.97
C ASP A 269 -8.90 -13.55 -17.24
N VAL A 270 -8.39 -14.67 -17.72
CA VAL A 270 -8.79 -15.37 -18.95
C VAL A 270 -9.11 -16.83 -18.67
N ALA A 271 -9.72 -17.53 -19.63
CA ALA A 271 -10.07 -18.94 -19.49
C ALA A 271 -8.87 -19.90 -19.52
N ASP A 272 -7.74 -19.50 -20.16
CA ASP A 272 -6.53 -20.31 -20.22
C ASP A 272 -5.92 -20.50 -18.82
N PRO A 273 -5.88 -21.75 -18.29
CA PRO A 273 -5.37 -21.97 -16.92
C PRO A 273 -3.89 -21.64 -16.75
N ALA A 274 -3.08 -21.76 -17.81
CA ALA A 274 -1.64 -21.49 -17.74
C ALA A 274 -1.40 -19.99 -17.55
N ILE A 275 -2.17 -19.14 -18.24
CA ILE A 275 -2.09 -17.69 -18.10
C ILE A 275 -2.73 -17.25 -16.78
N ARG A 276 -3.89 -17.82 -16.45
CA ARG A 276 -4.62 -17.49 -15.22
C ARG A 276 -3.80 -17.75 -13.95
N ARG A 277 -2.89 -18.73 -13.96
CA ARG A 277 -2.03 -19.08 -12.82
C ARG A 277 -0.87 -18.13 -12.57
N ILE A 278 -0.47 -17.28 -13.51
CA ILE A 278 0.71 -16.42 -13.40
C ILE A 278 0.73 -15.59 -12.11
N PRO A 279 -0.32 -14.82 -11.74
CA PRO A 279 -0.31 -14.07 -10.48
C PRO A 279 -0.33 -14.95 -9.23
N ILE A 280 -0.89 -16.16 -9.31
CA ILE A 280 -0.85 -17.14 -8.22
C ILE A 280 0.60 -17.63 -8.04
N GLU A 281 1.31 -17.93 -9.11
CA GLU A 281 2.72 -18.35 -9.09
C GLU A 281 3.61 -17.25 -8.49
N TRP A 282 3.40 -15.99 -8.87
CA TRP A 282 4.07 -14.86 -8.23
C TRP A 282 3.78 -14.79 -6.73
N ARG A 283 2.52 -14.94 -6.35
CA ARG A 283 2.10 -14.94 -4.95
C ARG A 283 2.77 -16.04 -4.14
N MET A 284 2.76 -17.27 -4.65
CA MET A 284 3.36 -18.42 -3.96
C MET A 284 4.88 -18.32 -3.90
N SER A 285 5.52 -17.86 -4.97
CA SER A 285 6.97 -17.66 -5.03
C SER A 285 7.44 -16.58 -4.05
N THR A 286 6.74 -15.46 -3.98
CA THR A 286 7.07 -14.38 -3.02
C THR A 286 6.76 -14.79 -1.58
N ARG A 287 5.68 -15.54 -1.32
CA ARG A 287 5.38 -16.13 0.00
C ARG A 287 6.54 -17.00 0.47
N MET A 288 6.95 -17.95 -0.36
CA MET A 288 8.07 -18.84 -0.06
C MET A 288 9.36 -18.05 0.17
N ALA A 289 9.65 -17.05 -0.67
CA ALA A 289 10.84 -16.23 -0.53
C ALA A 289 10.83 -15.44 0.78
N TYR A 290 9.77 -14.69 1.10
CA TYR A 290 9.74 -13.89 2.32
C TYR A 290 9.73 -14.74 3.58
N GLN A 291 8.92 -15.78 3.65
CA GLN A 291 8.89 -16.67 4.82
C GLN A 291 10.25 -17.36 5.03
N GLY A 292 10.86 -17.88 3.97
CA GLY A 292 12.16 -18.54 4.05
C GLY A 292 13.30 -17.58 4.42
N LEU A 293 13.33 -16.38 3.84
CA LEU A 293 14.39 -15.39 4.13
C LEU A 293 14.22 -14.76 5.52
N PHE A 294 12.99 -14.47 5.95
CA PHE A 294 12.73 -13.94 7.30
C PHE A 294 13.12 -14.96 8.38
N ALA A 295 12.85 -16.27 8.15
CA ALA A 295 13.31 -17.33 9.03
C ALA A 295 14.85 -17.45 9.11
N LYS A 296 15.57 -16.99 8.08
CA LYS A 296 17.05 -16.91 8.05
C LYS A 296 17.59 -15.57 8.59
N GLY A 297 16.74 -14.72 9.20
CA GLY A 297 17.14 -13.46 9.82
C GLY A 297 17.29 -12.27 8.83
N TYR A 298 16.80 -12.40 7.59
CA TYR A 298 16.77 -11.25 6.68
C TYR A 298 15.60 -10.32 7.01
N LYS A 299 15.83 -9.02 6.84
CA LYS A 299 14.81 -7.97 6.93
C LYS A 299 14.73 -7.17 5.64
N VAL A 300 13.56 -6.71 5.27
CA VAL A 300 13.40 -5.74 4.19
C VAL A 300 13.95 -4.40 4.67
N ILE A 301 14.87 -3.82 3.90
CA ILE A 301 15.54 -2.57 4.26
C ILE A 301 15.32 -1.48 3.23
N ASP A 302 14.96 -1.82 1.98
CA ASP A 302 14.67 -0.86 0.93
C ASP A 302 13.81 -1.49 -0.18
N PHE A 303 13.30 -0.63 -1.06
CA PHE A 303 12.67 -1.01 -2.32
C PHE A 303 13.19 -0.13 -3.44
N GLN A 304 13.68 -0.73 -4.51
CA GLN A 304 14.29 -0.02 -5.62
C GLN A 304 13.78 -0.49 -6.98
N LYS A 305 13.77 0.42 -7.93
CA LYS A 305 13.50 0.15 -9.34
C LYS A 305 14.78 0.17 -10.14
N VAL A 306 14.89 -0.74 -11.09
CA VAL A 306 15.93 -0.73 -12.11
C VAL A 306 15.26 -0.30 -13.39
N ASP A 307 15.65 0.87 -13.89
CA ASP A 307 15.17 1.41 -15.16
C ASP A 307 15.86 0.73 -16.36
N GLY A 308 15.29 0.89 -17.53
CA GLY A 308 15.82 0.34 -18.77
C GLY A 308 14.72 -0.10 -19.73
N PRO A 309 15.07 -0.77 -20.86
CA PRO A 309 14.09 -1.28 -21.82
C PRO A 309 13.10 -2.29 -21.21
N ARG A 310 13.51 -2.97 -20.13
CA ARG A 310 12.69 -3.87 -19.32
C ARG A 310 12.88 -3.51 -17.86
N PRO A 311 12.14 -2.54 -17.33
CA PRO A 311 12.28 -2.10 -15.95
C PRO A 311 11.89 -3.22 -14.98
N ARG A 312 12.47 -3.21 -13.79
CA ARG A 312 12.29 -4.27 -12.79
C ARG A 312 12.17 -3.68 -11.39
N ASN A 313 11.37 -4.29 -10.56
CA ASN A 313 11.16 -3.92 -9.16
C ASN A 313 11.80 -4.91 -8.21
N PHE A 314 12.51 -4.42 -7.18
CA PHE A 314 13.17 -5.26 -6.18
C PHE A 314 12.99 -4.73 -4.77
N TYR A 315 12.65 -5.62 -3.84
CA TYR A 315 12.96 -5.39 -2.44
C TYR A 315 14.41 -5.75 -2.17
N VAL A 316 15.07 -4.94 -1.37
CA VAL A 316 16.42 -5.19 -0.86
C VAL A 316 16.28 -5.73 0.56
N LEU A 317 16.80 -6.92 0.78
CA LEU A 317 16.80 -7.57 2.07
C LEU A 317 18.23 -7.68 2.59
N LYS A 318 18.43 -7.44 3.88
CA LYS A 318 19.72 -7.58 4.55
C LYS A 318 19.57 -8.53 5.73
N ARG A 319 20.56 -9.42 5.90
CA ARG A 319 20.64 -10.28 7.07
C ARG A 319 21.03 -9.43 8.29
N SER A 320 20.26 -9.52 9.37
CA SER A 320 20.64 -8.92 10.64
C SER A 320 21.93 -9.60 11.13
N SER A 321 22.95 -8.79 11.45
CA SER A 321 24.08 -9.31 12.26
C SER A 321 23.51 -9.65 13.63
N GLU A 322 23.75 -10.85 14.11
CA GLU A 322 23.46 -11.25 15.49
C GLU A 322 24.21 -10.37 16.48
#